data_a1a1d84c2c00f5963c3c44683d51f57c
#
_entry.id   a1a1d84c2c00f5963c3c44683d51f57c
#
_cell.length_a   1.000
_cell.length_b   1.000
_cell.length_c   1.000
_cell.angle_alpha   90.00
_cell.angle_beta   90.00
_cell.angle_gamma   90.00
#
_symmetry.space_group_name_H-M   'P 1'
#
loop_
_entity.id
_entity.type
_entity.pdbx_description
1 polymer ?
#
loop_
_entity_poly.entity_id
_entity_poly.type
_entity_poly.pdbx_seq_one_letter_code
_entity_poly.pdbx_strand_id
1 'polypeptide(L)'
;MACLVAGVCLASLPSIGHAASPTPESSRPGTLMASASLPAAFSLPNAGRAMRITYLSTNGVTGSGLVPVTAEVILPPGKAPKGGWPIVAWAHGTVGVADHCAPSANPWTDRNRRYLSVWMQRGFAVVGTDYQGLGTPGVHAYLDTRVEAYSLLDGVRAALSTVPELRNKVMIVGQSQGGGAAFASAAFAPAYAPDIDIRGTVATGVPYITPELLRQLMTASATRQQGATFDPLMVYTLYLAQGLAGYDPAFRPEDAFTAKALPAYQAAGDLCVYQLTDRVKDAGLTFGNSLAPNFAKALAPALAAMAYPTMKLAQPLFIGTGELDRDVPPSLQFGLVKAACAAGTTVQAHLYKGLDHSQTVNASLPDSAAFTQAVMEGRPVTPQCTPTPQ
;
A
#
# COMPACT_ATOMS: atom_id res chain seq x y z
N MET A 1 17.60 -86.95 15.24
CA MET A 1 16.59 -85.88 15.35
C MET A 1 17.28 -84.61 15.78
N ALA A 2 17.53 -83.68 14.82
CA ALA A 2 18.21 -82.42 15.05
C ALA A 2 17.19 -81.31 14.84
N CYS A 3 16.95 -80.47 15.88
CA CYS A 3 16.12 -79.29 15.80
C CYS A 3 16.99 -78.09 15.33
N LEU A 4 16.63 -77.50 14.19
CA LEU A 4 17.16 -76.20 13.76
C LEU A 4 16.35 -75.11 14.41
N VAL A 5 17.01 -74.17 15.08
CA VAL A 5 16.47 -72.91 15.59
C VAL A 5 16.82 -71.81 14.57
N ALA A 6 15.82 -71.20 13.94
CA ALA A 6 16.00 -70.06 13.04
C ALA A 6 15.94 -68.76 13.88
N GLY A 7 17.02 -68.03 13.83
CA GLY A 7 17.14 -66.69 14.45
C GLY A 7 16.54 -65.63 13.50
N VAL A 8 15.60 -64.84 13.94
CA VAL A 8 15.05 -63.69 13.22
C VAL A 8 15.85 -62.42 13.63
N CYS A 9 16.60 -61.85 12.67
CA CYS A 9 17.20 -60.51 12.83
C CYS A 9 16.17 -59.45 12.59
N LEU A 10 15.77 -58.70 13.64
CA LEU A 10 14.99 -57.47 13.51
C LEU A 10 15.93 -56.33 13.09
N ALA A 11 15.76 -55.88 11.86
CA ALA A 11 16.41 -54.65 11.37
C ALA A 11 15.61 -53.43 11.91
N SER A 12 16.29 -52.60 12.70
CA SER A 12 15.76 -51.30 13.19
C SER A 12 15.79 -50.28 12.03
N LEU A 13 14.62 -49.82 11.62
CA LEU A 13 14.46 -48.69 10.69
C LEU A 13 14.79 -47.37 11.38
N PRO A 14 15.52 -46.45 10.71
CA PRO A 14 15.78 -45.12 11.27
C PRO A 14 14.46 -44.33 11.34
N SER A 15 14.15 -43.73 12.51
CA SER A 15 13.05 -42.82 12.71
C SER A 15 13.29 -41.53 11.91
N ILE A 16 12.42 -41.25 10.95
CA ILE A 16 12.37 -39.97 10.24
C ILE A 16 11.89 -38.93 11.26
N GLY A 17 12.81 -38.06 11.67
CA GLY A 17 12.49 -36.94 12.53
C GLY A 17 11.51 -36.01 11.81
N HIS A 18 10.28 -35.93 12.29
CA HIS A 18 9.33 -34.90 11.87
C HIS A 18 9.87 -33.56 12.41
N ALA A 19 10.17 -32.64 11.49
CA ALA A 19 10.39 -31.24 11.86
C ALA A 19 9.11 -30.75 12.58
N ALA A 20 9.25 -30.33 13.81
CA ALA A 20 8.16 -29.80 14.60
C ALA A 20 7.59 -28.57 13.89
N SER A 21 6.30 -28.58 13.57
CA SER A 21 5.57 -27.39 13.17
C SER A 21 5.73 -26.34 14.28
N PRO A 22 5.99 -25.06 13.96
CA PRO A 22 6.16 -24.04 14.98
C PRO A 22 4.90 -23.98 15.87
N THR A 23 5.10 -23.98 17.17
CA THR A 23 4.03 -23.87 18.15
C THR A 23 3.34 -22.51 18.03
N PRO A 24 2.00 -22.40 18.24
CA PRO A 24 1.25 -21.14 18.09
C PRO A 24 1.76 -19.97 18.92
N GLU A 25 2.51 -20.22 19.99
CA GLU A 25 3.06 -19.22 20.91
C GLU A 25 4.23 -18.38 20.36
N SER A 26 4.83 -18.77 19.23
CA SER A 26 5.97 -18.06 18.61
C SER A 26 5.59 -17.12 17.46
N SER A 27 4.33 -17.10 17.05
CA SER A 27 3.87 -16.30 15.90
C SER A 27 3.65 -14.84 16.30
N ARG A 28 4.34 -13.93 15.63
CA ARG A 28 4.26 -12.47 15.84
C ARG A 28 4.16 -11.73 14.49
N PRO A 29 3.74 -10.46 14.49
CA PRO A 29 3.77 -9.65 13.26
C PRO A 29 5.16 -9.65 12.63
N GLY A 30 5.22 -9.84 11.31
CA GLY A 30 6.46 -10.02 10.56
C GLY A 30 7.00 -11.46 10.53
N THR A 31 6.31 -12.45 11.09
CA THR A 31 6.71 -13.86 10.96
C THR A 31 6.49 -14.34 9.52
N LEU A 32 7.56 -14.84 8.88
CA LEU A 32 7.47 -15.46 7.55
C LEU A 32 6.68 -16.77 7.63
N MET A 33 5.73 -16.95 6.73
CA MET A 33 4.98 -18.21 6.56
C MET A 33 5.47 -19.03 5.37
N ALA A 34 5.73 -18.35 4.25
CA ALA A 34 6.18 -18.99 3.01
C ALA A 34 6.98 -18.01 2.14
N SER A 35 7.84 -18.55 1.28
CA SER A 35 8.51 -17.79 0.23
C SER A 35 8.63 -18.62 -1.03
N ALA A 36 8.52 -17.97 -2.18
CA ALA A 36 8.74 -18.57 -3.50
C ALA A 36 9.46 -17.59 -4.41
N SER A 37 10.22 -18.10 -5.37
CA SER A 37 10.83 -17.25 -6.41
C SER A 37 9.74 -16.57 -7.22
N LEU A 38 9.89 -15.27 -7.45
CA LEU A 38 9.00 -14.50 -8.29
C LEU A 38 9.37 -14.70 -9.76
N PRO A 39 8.41 -15.02 -10.66
CA PRO A 39 8.69 -15.09 -12.10
C PRO A 39 9.26 -13.78 -12.63
N ALA A 40 10.16 -13.84 -13.60
CA ALA A 40 10.83 -12.67 -14.18
C ALA A 40 9.81 -11.64 -14.74
N ALA A 41 8.68 -12.10 -15.27
CA ALA A 41 7.58 -11.25 -15.76
C ALA A 41 6.92 -10.40 -14.67
N PHE A 42 7.03 -10.82 -13.40
CA PHE A 42 6.46 -10.13 -12.24
C PHE A 42 7.53 -9.39 -11.42
N SER A 43 8.79 -9.45 -11.86
CA SER A 43 9.91 -8.76 -11.23
C SER A 43 10.27 -7.45 -11.93
N LEU A 44 11.15 -6.67 -11.31
CA LEU A 44 11.74 -5.49 -11.95
C LEU A 44 12.87 -5.89 -12.91
N PRO A 45 13.08 -5.14 -14.00
CA PRO A 45 14.21 -5.36 -14.89
C PRO A 45 15.55 -5.32 -14.15
N ASN A 46 16.45 -6.23 -14.51
CA ASN A 46 17.79 -6.34 -13.92
C ASN A 46 17.79 -6.62 -12.40
N ALA A 47 16.73 -7.17 -11.84
CA ALA A 47 16.74 -7.65 -10.46
C ALA A 47 17.75 -8.80 -10.30
N GLY A 48 18.52 -8.77 -9.21
CA GLY A 48 19.44 -9.86 -8.88
C GLY A 48 18.71 -11.08 -8.33
N ARG A 49 17.72 -10.85 -7.46
CA ARG A 49 16.82 -11.86 -6.90
C ARG A 49 15.47 -11.23 -6.63
N ALA A 50 14.40 -11.96 -6.94
CA ALA A 50 13.04 -11.55 -6.62
C ALA A 50 12.28 -12.74 -6.03
N MET A 51 11.50 -12.46 -4.99
CA MET A 51 10.68 -13.46 -4.32
C MET A 51 9.34 -12.89 -3.90
N ARG A 52 8.32 -13.73 -3.89
CA ARG A 52 7.06 -13.48 -3.20
C ARG A 52 7.16 -14.12 -1.81
N ILE A 53 6.81 -13.38 -0.79
CA ILE A 53 6.71 -13.87 0.58
C ILE A 53 5.27 -13.81 1.07
N THR A 54 4.90 -14.73 1.96
CA THR A 54 3.69 -14.67 2.77
C THR A 54 4.13 -14.53 4.22
N TYR A 55 3.59 -13.57 4.93
CA TYR A 55 3.95 -13.25 6.32
C TYR A 55 2.71 -12.98 7.16
N LEU A 56 2.85 -13.03 8.48
CA LEU A 56 1.81 -12.64 9.41
C LEU A 56 1.87 -11.15 9.69
N SER A 57 0.73 -10.47 9.59
CA SER A 57 0.56 -9.09 10.01
C SER A 57 -0.52 -9.00 11.07
N THR A 58 -0.47 -7.99 11.93
CA THR A 58 -1.59 -7.69 12.80
C THR A 58 -2.81 -7.33 11.96
N ASN A 59 -3.96 -7.93 12.28
CA ASN A 59 -5.21 -7.57 11.61
C ASN A 59 -5.52 -6.09 11.84
N GLY A 60 -5.37 -5.29 10.78
CA GLY A 60 -5.56 -3.84 10.84
C GLY A 60 -7.01 -3.43 11.05
N VAL A 61 -8.00 -4.23 10.59
CA VAL A 61 -9.43 -3.93 10.79
C VAL A 61 -9.79 -3.97 12.27
N THR A 62 -9.35 -5.00 12.99
CA THR A 62 -9.67 -5.19 14.42
C THR A 62 -8.63 -4.57 15.35
N GLY A 63 -7.41 -4.34 14.87
CA GLY A 63 -6.27 -3.89 15.67
C GLY A 63 -5.61 -5.01 16.49
N SER A 64 -6.06 -6.27 16.36
CA SER A 64 -5.54 -7.42 17.11
C SER A 64 -5.73 -8.73 16.34
N GLY A 65 -4.98 -9.76 16.74
CA GLY A 65 -4.92 -11.02 15.99
C GLY A 65 -3.98 -10.93 14.80
N LEU A 66 -3.72 -12.06 14.16
CA LEU A 66 -2.79 -12.18 13.03
C LEU A 66 -3.52 -12.65 11.78
N VAL A 67 -3.15 -12.07 10.65
CA VAL A 67 -3.66 -12.43 9.32
C VAL A 67 -2.50 -12.63 8.35
N PRO A 68 -2.63 -13.53 7.36
CA PRO A 68 -1.63 -13.66 6.30
C PRO A 68 -1.70 -12.47 5.36
N VAL A 69 -0.53 -12.00 4.93
CA VAL A 69 -0.37 -10.96 3.92
C VAL A 69 0.76 -11.38 2.98
N THR A 70 0.68 -10.98 1.72
CA THR A 70 1.74 -11.22 0.73
C THR A 70 2.52 -9.96 0.40
N ALA A 71 3.77 -10.14 0.00
CA ALA A 71 4.64 -9.08 -0.47
C ALA A 71 5.64 -9.59 -1.50
N GLU A 72 6.21 -8.66 -2.25
CA GLU A 72 7.38 -8.88 -3.09
C GLU A 72 8.64 -8.37 -2.39
N VAL A 73 9.72 -9.12 -2.48
CA VAL A 73 11.06 -8.70 -2.08
C VAL A 73 11.97 -8.79 -3.29
N ILE A 74 12.46 -7.65 -3.76
CA ILE A 74 13.28 -7.56 -4.98
C ILE A 74 14.64 -6.93 -4.62
N LEU A 75 15.71 -7.66 -4.88
CA LEU A 75 17.07 -7.23 -4.59
C LEU A 75 17.76 -6.68 -5.84
N PRO A 76 18.60 -5.65 -5.71
CA PRO A 76 19.46 -5.19 -6.79
C PRO A 76 20.39 -6.29 -7.32
N PRO A 77 20.93 -6.16 -8.54
CA PRO A 77 21.90 -7.09 -9.08
C PRO A 77 23.23 -6.98 -8.35
N GLY A 78 23.99 -8.09 -8.35
CA GLY A 78 25.32 -8.16 -7.79
C GLY A 78 25.36 -8.43 -6.30
N LYS A 79 26.51 -8.13 -5.68
CA LYS A 79 26.75 -8.37 -4.25
C LYS A 79 26.25 -7.19 -3.42
N ALA A 80 25.59 -7.49 -2.32
CA ALA A 80 25.15 -6.45 -1.38
C ALA A 80 26.37 -5.65 -0.84
N PRO A 81 26.19 -4.33 -0.65
CA PRO A 81 27.22 -3.51 -0.03
C PRO A 81 27.45 -3.94 1.42
N LYS A 82 28.58 -3.49 2.00
CA LYS A 82 28.84 -3.73 3.43
C LYS A 82 27.67 -3.23 4.29
N GLY A 83 27.09 -4.12 5.04
CA GLY A 83 25.92 -3.86 5.90
C GLY A 83 24.55 -4.08 5.22
N GLY A 84 24.51 -4.52 3.96
CA GLY A 84 23.29 -4.87 3.26
C GLY A 84 22.66 -3.74 2.44
N TRP A 85 21.65 -4.09 1.62
CA TRP A 85 20.86 -3.15 0.84
C TRP A 85 19.88 -2.39 1.74
N PRO A 86 19.82 -1.03 1.71
CA PRO A 86 18.72 -0.28 2.31
C PRO A 86 17.43 -0.62 1.59
N ILE A 87 16.30 -0.38 2.24
CA ILE A 87 14.98 -0.80 1.77
C ILE A 87 14.16 0.40 1.31
N VAL A 88 13.52 0.27 0.15
CA VAL A 88 12.29 0.98 -0.19
C VAL A 88 11.11 0.08 0.22
N ALA A 89 10.38 0.48 1.26
CA ALA A 89 9.08 -0.09 1.60
C ALA A 89 8.04 0.53 0.65
N TRP A 90 7.65 -0.24 -0.37
CA TRP A 90 6.76 0.24 -1.43
C TRP A 90 5.30 0.01 -1.07
N ALA A 91 4.56 1.10 -1.00
CA ALA A 91 3.12 1.15 -0.85
C ALA A 91 2.49 1.42 -2.22
N HIS A 92 1.84 0.40 -2.81
CA HIS A 92 1.26 0.51 -4.15
C HIS A 92 -0.03 1.32 -4.17
N GLY A 93 -0.33 1.95 -5.32
CA GLY A 93 -1.61 2.59 -5.57
C GLY A 93 -2.72 1.58 -5.85
N THR A 94 -3.96 2.06 -6.01
CA THR A 94 -5.15 1.24 -6.22
C THR A 94 -4.98 0.25 -7.37
N VAL A 95 -5.26 -1.01 -7.09
CA VAL A 95 -5.27 -2.10 -8.08
C VAL A 95 -6.64 -2.78 -8.17
N GLY A 96 -7.44 -2.72 -7.12
CA GLY A 96 -8.72 -3.38 -6.91
C GLY A 96 -8.82 -3.89 -5.49
N VAL A 97 -9.88 -4.66 -5.18
CA VAL A 97 -10.12 -5.28 -3.86
C VAL A 97 -10.16 -6.80 -3.91
N ALA A 98 -10.13 -7.39 -5.10
CA ALA A 98 -10.13 -8.84 -5.30
C ALA A 98 -8.70 -9.41 -5.23
N ASP A 99 -8.56 -10.64 -4.72
CA ASP A 99 -7.25 -11.32 -4.54
C ASP A 99 -6.41 -11.38 -5.82
N HIS A 100 -7.05 -11.60 -6.97
CA HIS A 100 -6.35 -11.70 -8.24
C HIS A 100 -5.79 -10.35 -8.75
N CYS A 101 -6.18 -9.22 -8.13
CA CYS A 101 -5.61 -7.91 -8.43
C CYS A 101 -4.31 -7.62 -7.67
N ALA A 102 -3.90 -8.50 -6.75
CA ALA A 102 -2.70 -8.32 -5.93
C ALA A 102 -1.44 -8.06 -6.78
N PRO A 103 -0.63 -7.03 -6.48
CA PRO A 103 0.59 -6.71 -7.23
C PRO A 103 1.56 -7.90 -7.35
N SER A 104 1.77 -8.66 -6.28
CA SER A 104 2.70 -9.80 -6.28
C SER A 104 2.27 -10.98 -7.17
N ALA A 105 1.05 -10.95 -7.70
CA ALA A 105 0.50 -11.93 -8.62
C ALA A 105 0.30 -11.39 -10.05
N ASN A 106 0.75 -10.15 -10.32
CA ASN A 106 0.55 -9.46 -11.59
C ASN A 106 1.83 -8.79 -12.08
N PRO A 107 1.98 -8.60 -13.41
CA PRO A 107 3.08 -7.81 -13.95
C PRO A 107 3.00 -6.34 -13.50
N TRP A 108 4.13 -5.73 -13.27
CA TRP A 108 4.23 -4.29 -13.00
C TRP A 108 3.72 -3.45 -14.17
N THR A 109 2.97 -2.41 -13.89
CA THR A 109 2.69 -1.37 -14.90
C THR A 109 3.99 -0.70 -15.34
N ASP A 110 4.05 -0.19 -16.56
CA ASP A 110 5.23 0.52 -17.09
C ASP A 110 5.65 1.71 -16.22
N ARG A 111 4.68 2.41 -15.65
CA ARG A 111 4.91 3.51 -14.71
C ARG A 111 5.67 3.04 -13.47
N ASN A 112 5.15 2.04 -12.76
CA ASN A 112 5.72 1.55 -11.51
C ASN A 112 7.04 0.82 -11.75
N ARG A 113 7.11 0.02 -12.83
CA ARG A 113 8.34 -0.65 -13.25
C ARG A 113 9.48 0.34 -13.46
N ARG A 114 9.23 1.46 -14.16
CA ARG A 114 10.21 2.53 -14.37
C ARG A 114 10.59 3.19 -13.05
N TYR A 115 9.61 3.55 -12.24
CA TYR A 115 9.80 4.24 -10.96
C TYR A 115 10.66 3.41 -10.00
N LEU A 116 10.29 2.16 -9.75
CA LEU A 116 10.99 1.29 -8.82
C LEU A 116 12.36 0.82 -9.35
N SER A 117 12.52 0.71 -10.69
CA SER A 117 13.84 0.44 -11.28
C SER A 117 14.85 1.54 -10.97
N VAL A 118 14.41 2.82 -10.91
CA VAL A 118 15.30 3.93 -10.51
C VAL A 118 15.68 3.81 -9.03
N TRP A 119 14.77 3.43 -8.14
CA TRP A 119 15.10 3.18 -6.74
C TRP A 119 16.10 2.03 -6.60
N MET A 120 15.89 0.94 -7.34
CA MET A 120 16.83 -0.18 -7.34
C MET A 120 18.21 0.22 -7.90
N GLN A 121 18.29 1.06 -8.95
CA GLN A 121 19.54 1.61 -9.48
C GLN A 121 20.28 2.50 -8.46
N ARG A 122 19.53 3.15 -7.54
CA ARG A 122 20.08 3.91 -6.41
C ARG A 122 20.57 3.01 -5.27
N GLY A 123 20.53 1.67 -5.45
CA GLY A 123 21.02 0.70 -4.49
C GLY A 123 20.03 0.31 -3.39
N PHE A 124 18.73 0.52 -3.58
CA PHE A 124 17.70 0.05 -2.66
C PHE A 124 17.14 -1.31 -3.09
N ALA A 125 16.93 -2.20 -2.14
CA ALA A 125 16.02 -3.31 -2.31
C ALA A 125 14.57 -2.81 -2.19
N VAL A 126 13.64 -3.47 -2.89
CA VAL A 126 12.21 -3.13 -2.83
C VAL A 126 11.48 -4.20 -2.02
N VAL A 127 10.70 -3.77 -1.04
CA VAL A 127 9.74 -4.60 -0.30
C VAL A 127 8.36 -4.00 -0.53
N GLY A 128 7.56 -4.62 -1.37
CA GLY A 128 6.23 -4.17 -1.76
C GLY A 128 5.15 -5.08 -1.17
N THR A 129 4.34 -4.58 -0.23
CA THR A 129 3.21 -5.33 0.32
C THR A 129 2.02 -5.30 -0.63
N ASP A 130 1.20 -6.38 -0.63
CA ASP A 130 -0.10 -6.38 -1.30
C ASP A 130 -1.22 -5.79 -0.44
N TYR A 131 -0.98 -5.55 0.84
CA TYR A 131 -1.91 -5.23 1.93
C TYR A 131 -2.81 -6.43 2.33
N GLN A 132 -3.32 -6.39 3.56
CA GLN A 132 -4.27 -7.36 4.08
C GLN A 132 -5.50 -7.49 3.17
N GLY A 133 -5.89 -8.72 2.84
CA GLY A 133 -7.06 -9.00 2.02
C GLY A 133 -6.87 -8.81 0.52
N LEU A 134 -5.61 -8.66 0.05
CA LEU A 134 -5.23 -8.79 -1.36
C LEU A 134 -4.27 -9.96 -1.53
N GLY A 135 -4.60 -10.90 -2.41
CA GLY A 135 -3.80 -12.10 -2.68
C GLY A 135 -3.78 -13.11 -1.52
N THR A 136 -4.57 -12.90 -0.50
CA THR A 136 -4.79 -13.77 0.66
C THR A 136 -6.26 -13.71 1.09
N PRO A 137 -6.80 -14.80 1.68
CA PRO A 137 -8.19 -14.80 2.12
C PRO A 137 -8.50 -13.68 3.12
N GLY A 138 -9.64 -13.05 2.93
CA GLY A 138 -10.12 -11.97 3.81
C GLY A 138 -10.58 -10.76 3.00
N VAL A 139 -10.84 -9.67 3.70
CA VAL A 139 -11.31 -8.44 3.09
C VAL A 139 -10.18 -7.45 2.97
N HIS A 140 -10.00 -6.87 1.79
CA HIS A 140 -9.20 -5.67 1.64
C HIS A 140 -10.03 -4.45 2.06
N ALA A 141 -9.82 -3.98 3.30
CA ALA A 141 -10.43 -2.75 3.80
C ALA A 141 -9.72 -1.55 3.12
N TYR A 142 -10.13 -1.28 1.89
CA TYR A 142 -9.53 -0.31 1.00
C TYR A 142 -9.45 1.08 1.64
N LEU A 143 -8.28 1.71 1.64
CA LEU A 143 -7.95 2.99 2.27
C LEU A 143 -8.06 3.01 3.81
N ASP A 144 -8.23 1.87 4.48
CA ASP A 144 -8.06 1.82 5.93
C ASP A 144 -6.57 2.01 6.27
N THR A 145 -6.25 3.16 6.86
CA THR A 145 -4.87 3.59 7.12
C THR A 145 -4.11 2.64 8.04
N ARG A 146 -4.79 1.99 9.00
CA ARG A 146 -4.18 1.02 9.90
C ARG A 146 -3.91 -0.31 9.23
N VAL A 147 -4.84 -0.78 8.39
CA VAL A 147 -4.68 -2.01 7.58
C VAL A 147 -3.45 -1.89 6.66
N GLU A 148 -3.36 -0.79 5.94
CA GLU A 148 -2.28 -0.55 4.99
C GLU A 148 -0.94 -0.36 5.69
N ALA A 149 -0.92 0.42 6.79
CA ALA A 149 0.30 0.68 7.55
C ALA A 149 0.87 -0.57 8.22
N TYR A 150 0.03 -1.37 8.88
CA TYR A 150 0.48 -2.59 9.55
C TYR A 150 1.00 -3.60 8.55
N SER A 151 0.30 -3.78 7.43
CA SER A 151 0.76 -4.66 6.35
C SER A 151 2.13 -4.25 5.83
N LEU A 152 2.36 -2.97 5.57
CA LEU A 152 3.65 -2.48 5.05
C LEU A 152 4.78 -2.69 6.07
N LEU A 153 4.57 -2.30 7.32
CA LEU A 153 5.59 -2.38 8.37
C LEU A 153 5.94 -3.83 8.71
N ASP A 154 4.95 -4.71 8.79
CA ASP A 154 5.18 -6.13 9.05
C ASP A 154 5.83 -6.86 7.86
N GLY A 155 5.53 -6.41 6.63
CA GLY A 155 6.24 -6.87 5.43
C GLY A 155 7.73 -6.52 5.46
N VAL A 156 8.09 -5.34 5.94
CA VAL A 156 9.50 -4.95 6.17
C VAL A 156 10.14 -5.82 7.24
N ARG A 157 9.46 -6.07 8.37
CA ARG A 157 9.96 -6.99 9.42
C ARG A 157 10.20 -8.40 8.88
N ALA A 158 9.26 -8.93 8.10
CA ALA A 158 9.38 -10.24 7.48
C ALA A 158 10.58 -10.29 6.52
N ALA A 159 10.76 -9.29 5.68
CA ALA A 159 11.89 -9.21 4.77
C ALA A 159 13.23 -9.13 5.52
N LEU A 160 13.34 -8.26 6.53
CA LEU A 160 14.56 -8.12 7.35
C LEU A 160 14.92 -9.40 8.11
N SER A 161 13.96 -10.16 8.59
CA SER A 161 14.21 -11.41 9.30
C SER A 161 14.59 -12.58 8.38
N THR A 162 14.29 -12.47 7.09
CA THR A 162 14.40 -13.60 6.13
C THR A 162 15.54 -13.41 5.13
N VAL A 163 15.86 -12.16 4.80
CA VAL A 163 16.80 -11.81 3.73
C VAL A 163 18.03 -11.13 4.33
N PRO A 164 19.13 -11.87 4.62
CA PRO A 164 20.29 -11.34 5.34
C PRO A 164 21.05 -10.25 4.58
N GLU A 165 20.81 -10.11 3.27
CA GLU A 165 21.39 -9.05 2.45
C GLU A 165 20.70 -7.70 2.63
N LEU A 166 19.59 -7.62 3.39
CA LEU A 166 18.91 -6.38 3.68
C LEU A 166 19.50 -5.69 4.92
N ARG A 167 19.43 -4.38 4.90
CA ARG A 167 19.80 -3.52 6.02
C ARG A 167 18.56 -2.82 6.56
N ASN A 168 18.40 -2.83 7.88
CA ASN A 168 17.38 -2.03 8.55
C ASN A 168 17.71 -0.53 8.42
N LYS A 169 17.41 0.03 7.26
CA LYS A 169 17.48 1.45 6.91
C LYS A 169 16.47 1.68 5.80
N VAL A 170 15.32 2.29 6.12
CA VAL A 170 14.11 2.20 5.33
C VAL A 170 13.64 3.57 4.86
N MET A 171 13.38 3.69 3.56
CA MET A 171 12.54 4.73 2.97
C MET A 171 11.14 4.17 2.76
N ILE A 172 10.12 4.83 3.25
CA ILE A 172 8.74 4.51 2.90
C ILE A 172 8.38 5.30 1.63
N VAL A 173 7.90 4.60 0.61
CA VAL A 173 7.61 5.22 -0.69
C VAL A 173 6.24 4.78 -1.17
N GLY A 174 5.38 5.72 -1.58
CA GLY A 174 4.04 5.35 -2.04
C GLY A 174 3.38 6.35 -2.98
N GLN A 175 2.35 5.89 -3.70
CA GLN A 175 1.62 6.65 -4.68
C GLN A 175 0.11 6.40 -4.56
N SER A 176 -0.72 7.46 -4.60
CA SER A 176 -2.19 7.35 -4.54
C SER A 176 -2.65 6.71 -3.22
N GLN A 177 -3.45 5.63 -3.26
CA GLN A 177 -3.69 4.78 -2.09
C GLN A 177 -2.40 4.53 -1.32
N GLY A 178 -1.35 4.11 -2.02
CA GLY A 178 -0.03 3.88 -1.41
C GLY A 178 0.65 5.15 -0.87
N GLY A 179 0.33 6.32 -1.40
CA GLY A 179 0.76 7.60 -0.81
C GLY A 179 0.14 7.80 0.57
N GLY A 180 -1.16 7.47 0.71
CA GLY A 180 -1.87 7.42 1.99
C GLY A 180 -1.28 6.37 2.93
N ALA A 181 -1.06 5.16 2.44
CA ALA A 181 -0.44 4.07 3.19
C ALA A 181 0.98 4.41 3.66
N ALA A 182 1.76 5.12 2.83
CA ALA A 182 3.11 5.58 3.19
C ALA A 182 3.07 6.61 4.33
N PHE A 183 2.16 7.59 4.25
CA PHE A 183 1.97 8.56 5.32
C PHE A 183 1.49 7.86 6.61
N ALA A 184 0.49 6.98 6.50
CA ALA A 184 -0.04 6.21 7.63
C ALA A 184 1.03 5.35 8.29
N SER A 185 1.86 4.65 7.49
CA SER A 185 2.95 3.83 8.02
C SER A 185 3.96 4.65 8.82
N ALA A 186 4.36 5.83 8.32
CA ALA A 186 5.23 6.73 9.04
C ALA A 186 4.59 7.27 10.33
N ALA A 187 3.26 7.49 10.32
CA ALA A 187 2.50 7.97 11.47
C ALA A 187 2.30 6.90 12.56
N PHE A 188 2.07 5.64 12.17
CA PHE A 188 1.92 4.52 13.11
C PHE A 188 3.26 3.97 13.62
N ALA A 189 4.35 4.09 12.84
CA ALA A 189 5.62 3.44 13.13
C ALA A 189 6.19 3.70 14.53
N PRO A 190 6.17 4.93 15.09
CA PRO A 190 6.72 5.16 16.43
C PRO A 190 6.09 4.30 17.52
N ALA A 191 4.78 4.00 17.41
CA ALA A 191 4.07 3.17 18.38
C ALA A 191 4.03 1.69 17.98
N TYR A 192 3.93 1.39 16.69
CA TYR A 192 3.69 0.04 16.19
C TYR A 192 4.98 -0.69 15.78
N ALA A 193 5.93 0.00 15.17
CA ALA A 193 7.16 -0.59 14.62
C ALA A 193 8.42 0.22 14.98
N PRO A 194 8.68 0.48 16.29
CA PRO A 194 9.85 1.25 16.72
C PRO A 194 11.19 0.54 16.40
N ASP A 195 11.13 -0.73 16.05
CA ASP A 195 12.26 -1.57 15.63
C ASP A 195 12.72 -1.31 14.18
N ILE A 196 11.94 -0.58 13.37
CA ILE A 196 12.29 -0.25 11.97
C ILE A 196 12.96 1.14 11.91
N ASP A 197 14.19 1.19 11.38
CA ASP A 197 14.93 2.47 11.17
C ASP A 197 14.42 3.21 9.92
N ILE A 198 13.28 3.90 10.07
CA ILE A 198 12.68 4.71 8.99
C ILE A 198 13.44 6.04 8.89
N ARG A 199 13.92 6.36 7.69
CA ARG A 199 14.72 7.57 7.41
C ARG A 199 13.91 8.72 6.85
N GLY A 200 12.84 8.42 6.12
CA GLY A 200 11.97 9.41 5.50
C GLY A 200 10.85 8.76 4.70
N THR A 201 9.91 9.58 4.28
CA THR A 201 8.76 9.17 3.46
C THR A 201 8.70 9.98 2.18
N VAL A 202 8.50 9.31 1.05
CA VAL A 202 8.24 9.93 -0.27
C VAL A 202 6.87 9.51 -0.74
N ALA A 203 5.98 10.47 -0.96
CA ALA A 203 4.60 10.18 -1.36
C ALA A 203 4.12 11.12 -2.47
N THR A 204 3.33 10.59 -3.41
CA THR A 204 2.68 11.37 -4.47
C THR A 204 1.20 11.04 -4.53
N GLY A 205 0.37 12.03 -4.86
CA GLY A 205 -1.06 11.82 -5.01
C GLY A 205 -1.76 11.35 -3.72
N VAL A 206 -1.39 11.89 -2.57
CA VAL A 206 -1.81 11.40 -1.24
C VAL A 206 -3.26 11.77 -0.94
N PRO A 207 -4.17 10.81 -0.73
CA PRO A 207 -5.54 11.11 -0.31
C PRO A 207 -5.54 11.62 1.15
N TYR A 208 -6.21 12.75 1.35
CA TYR A 208 -6.47 13.31 2.67
C TYR A 208 -7.89 13.87 2.71
N ILE A 209 -8.76 13.20 3.44
CA ILE A 209 -10.17 13.52 3.47
C ILE A 209 -10.57 13.91 4.89
N THR A 210 -11.01 15.15 5.05
CA THR A 210 -11.68 15.64 6.26
C THR A 210 -13.15 15.97 5.92
N PRO A 211 -14.05 16.10 6.90
CA PRO A 211 -15.43 16.50 6.62
C PRO A 211 -15.54 17.79 5.82
N GLU A 212 -14.63 18.75 6.05
CA GLU A 212 -14.57 20.01 5.30
C GLU A 212 -14.12 19.79 3.86
N LEU A 213 -13.03 19.06 3.65
CA LEU A 213 -12.50 18.76 2.30
C LEU A 213 -13.48 17.89 1.51
N LEU A 214 -14.19 16.96 2.17
CA LEU A 214 -15.23 16.17 1.52
C LEU A 214 -16.38 17.06 1.04
N ARG A 215 -16.86 18.00 1.86
CA ARG A 215 -17.90 18.96 1.44
C ARG A 215 -17.44 19.81 0.24
N GLN A 216 -16.20 20.31 0.27
CA GLN A 216 -15.63 21.07 -0.85
C GLN A 216 -15.54 20.22 -2.12
N LEU A 217 -15.09 18.98 -2.00
CA LEU A 217 -15.01 18.02 -3.11
C LEU A 217 -16.38 17.77 -3.74
N MET A 218 -17.40 17.54 -2.90
CA MET A 218 -18.78 17.33 -3.35
C MET A 218 -19.35 18.55 -4.07
N THR A 219 -19.13 19.75 -3.54
CA THR A 219 -19.56 21.00 -4.17
C THR A 219 -18.86 21.21 -5.52
N ALA A 220 -17.53 20.99 -5.58
CA ALA A 220 -16.76 21.12 -6.80
C ALA A 220 -17.15 20.05 -7.85
N SER A 221 -17.49 18.84 -7.41
CA SER A 221 -17.98 17.78 -8.30
C SER A 221 -19.36 18.14 -8.89
N ALA A 222 -20.28 18.65 -8.08
CA ALA A 222 -21.59 19.10 -8.55
C ALA A 222 -21.48 20.22 -9.63
N THR A 223 -20.52 21.13 -9.47
CA THR A 223 -20.28 22.21 -10.42
C THR A 223 -19.63 21.70 -11.73
N ARG A 224 -18.73 20.71 -11.64
CA ARG A 224 -18.04 20.10 -12.81
C ARG A 224 -18.94 19.19 -13.65
N GLN A 225 -20.08 18.76 -13.13
CA GLN A 225 -21.00 17.83 -13.83
C GLN A 225 -21.66 18.40 -15.07
N GLN A 226 -21.60 19.72 -15.31
CA GLN A 226 -22.06 20.32 -16.57
C GLN A 226 -21.07 20.00 -17.70
N GLY A 227 -21.15 18.75 -18.23
CA GLY A 227 -20.36 18.27 -19.35
C GLY A 227 -19.41 17.10 -19.10
N ALA A 228 -19.21 16.66 -17.86
CA ALA A 228 -18.39 15.47 -17.58
C ALA A 228 -19.17 14.19 -17.90
N THR A 229 -18.53 13.30 -18.67
CA THR A 229 -19.11 11.99 -19.04
C THR A 229 -19.00 10.96 -17.92
N PHE A 230 -18.01 11.08 -17.02
CA PHE A 230 -17.84 10.26 -15.81
C PHE A 230 -16.95 10.98 -14.79
N ASP A 231 -16.96 10.51 -13.54
CA ASP A 231 -16.08 11.00 -12.47
C ASP A 231 -15.13 9.87 -12.01
N PRO A 232 -13.79 10.00 -12.13
CA PRO A 232 -12.84 8.95 -11.70
C PRO A 232 -12.95 8.65 -10.19
N LEU A 233 -13.36 9.59 -9.36
CA LEU A 233 -13.56 9.38 -7.93
C LEU A 233 -14.64 8.34 -7.62
N MET A 234 -15.56 8.07 -8.57
CA MET A 234 -16.53 6.98 -8.41
C MET A 234 -15.89 5.61 -8.31
N VAL A 235 -14.78 5.37 -9.05
CA VAL A 235 -14.05 4.09 -8.98
C VAL A 235 -13.59 3.80 -7.53
N TYR A 236 -12.97 4.79 -6.91
CA TYR A 236 -12.44 4.69 -5.54
C TYR A 236 -13.55 4.62 -4.50
N THR A 237 -14.66 5.34 -4.73
CA THR A 237 -15.84 5.29 -3.84
C THR A 237 -16.49 3.90 -3.86
N LEU A 238 -16.54 3.25 -5.02
CA LEU A 238 -17.06 1.88 -5.14
C LEU A 238 -16.17 0.87 -4.41
N TYR A 239 -14.84 0.98 -4.51
CA TYR A 239 -13.92 0.14 -3.74
C TYR A 239 -13.98 0.40 -2.24
N LEU A 240 -14.12 1.66 -1.82
CA LEU A 240 -14.28 2.01 -0.41
C LEU A 240 -15.52 1.32 0.18
N ALA A 241 -16.62 1.32 -0.58
CA ALA A 241 -17.85 0.67 -0.18
C ALA A 241 -17.74 -0.88 -0.16
N GLN A 242 -16.99 -1.47 -1.11
CA GLN A 242 -16.73 -2.91 -1.11
C GLN A 242 -15.88 -3.33 0.11
N GLY A 243 -14.84 -2.54 0.42
CA GLY A 243 -14.05 -2.77 1.63
C GLY A 243 -14.92 -2.70 2.89
N LEU A 244 -15.78 -1.68 3.01
CA LEU A 244 -16.70 -1.54 4.15
C LEU A 244 -17.65 -2.73 4.27
N ALA A 245 -18.28 -3.14 3.17
CA ALA A 245 -19.20 -4.27 3.15
C ALA A 245 -18.59 -5.57 3.68
N GLY A 246 -17.28 -5.72 3.52
CA GLY A 246 -16.57 -6.92 3.94
C GLY A 246 -16.35 -7.05 5.46
N TYR A 247 -16.44 -5.95 6.21
CA TYR A 247 -16.27 -5.98 7.67
C TYR A 247 -17.41 -5.34 8.46
N ASP A 248 -18.32 -4.63 7.82
CA ASP A 248 -19.52 -4.05 8.45
C ASP A 248 -20.80 -4.73 7.92
N PRO A 249 -21.37 -5.69 8.65
CA PRO A 249 -22.58 -6.39 8.23
C PRO A 249 -23.84 -5.49 8.20
N ALA A 250 -23.76 -4.29 8.78
CA ALA A 250 -24.87 -3.32 8.76
C ALA A 250 -24.87 -2.46 7.48
N PHE A 251 -23.78 -2.42 6.73
CA PHE A 251 -23.71 -1.67 5.50
C PHE A 251 -24.72 -2.18 4.45
N ARG A 252 -25.42 -1.22 3.83
CA ARG A 252 -26.37 -1.47 2.74
C ARG A 252 -25.97 -0.60 1.55
N PRO A 253 -25.60 -1.19 0.40
CA PRO A 253 -25.14 -0.43 -0.76
C PRO A 253 -26.21 0.53 -1.31
N GLU A 254 -27.49 0.25 -1.12
CA GLU A 254 -28.61 1.10 -1.54
C GLU A 254 -28.68 2.42 -0.75
N ASP A 255 -28.12 2.47 0.46
CA ASP A 255 -27.99 3.69 1.24
C ASP A 255 -26.87 4.60 0.71
N ALA A 256 -25.86 4.02 0.03
CA ALA A 256 -24.72 4.73 -0.53
C ALA A 256 -24.91 5.09 -2.02
N PHE A 257 -25.59 4.23 -2.79
CA PHE A 257 -25.63 4.31 -4.25
C PHE A 257 -27.05 4.30 -4.81
N THR A 258 -27.24 5.04 -5.91
CA THR A 258 -28.47 4.97 -6.71
C THR A 258 -28.54 3.64 -7.47
N ALA A 259 -29.74 3.27 -7.92
CA ALA A 259 -29.95 2.08 -8.75
C ALA A 259 -29.04 2.05 -10.02
N LYS A 260 -28.67 3.22 -10.54
CA LYS A 260 -27.75 3.34 -11.69
C LYS A 260 -26.34 2.85 -11.35
N ALA A 261 -25.84 3.08 -10.14
CA ALA A 261 -24.47 2.74 -9.75
C ALA A 261 -24.34 1.33 -9.14
N LEU A 262 -25.42 0.72 -8.65
CA LEU A 262 -25.38 -0.61 -8.02
C LEU A 262 -24.73 -1.70 -8.88
N PRO A 263 -24.94 -1.80 -10.21
CA PRO A 263 -24.25 -2.80 -11.03
C PRO A 263 -22.74 -2.61 -11.07
N ALA A 264 -22.24 -1.37 -11.03
CA ALA A 264 -20.80 -1.09 -10.96
C ALA A 264 -20.25 -1.36 -9.55
N TYR A 265 -21.04 -1.08 -8.49
CA TYR A 265 -20.68 -1.47 -7.13
C TYR A 265 -20.50 -2.98 -7.00
N GLN A 266 -21.44 -3.78 -7.51
CA GLN A 266 -21.33 -5.23 -7.48
C GLN A 266 -20.09 -5.74 -8.24
N ALA A 267 -19.82 -5.16 -9.40
CA ALA A 267 -18.66 -5.50 -10.21
C ALA A 267 -17.32 -5.09 -9.54
N ALA A 268 -17.32 -4.06 -8.71
CA ALA A 268 -16.11 -3.58 -8.02
C ALA A 268 -15.51 -4.61 -7.05
N GLY A 269 -16.31 -5.59 -6.58
CA GLY A 269 -15.80 -6.68 -5.74
C GLY A 269 -14.90 -7.68 -6.49
N ASP A 270 -14.92 -7.66 -7.83
CA ASP A 270 -14.15 -8.59 -8.66
C ASP A 270 -13.24 -7.88 -9.68
N LEU A 271 -13.65 -6.75 -10.23
CA LEU A 271 -12.88 -6.06 -11.27
C LEU A 271 -11.66 -5.33 -10.68
N CYS A 272 -10.51 -5.46 -11.36
CA CYS A 272 -9.34 -4.65 -11.07
C CYS A 272 -9.51 -3.22 -11.61
N VAL A 273 -8.66 -2.28 -11.16
CA VAL A 273 -8.86 -0.84 -11.31
C VAL A 273 -9.11 -0.36 -12.74
N TYR A 274 -8.39 -0.88 -13.73
CA TYR A 274 -8.60 -0.46 -15.12
C TYR A 274 -9.95 -0.93 -15.67
N GLN A 275 -10.32 -2.18 -15.37
CA GLN A 275 -11.60 -2.76 -15.78
C GLN A 275 -12.78 -2.04 -15.11
N LEU A 276 -12.67 -1.73 -13.82
CA LEU A 276 -13.69 -0.95 -13.11
C LEU A 276 -13.78 0.49 -13.65
N THR A 277 -12.63 1.10 -13.97
CA THR A 277 -12.61 2.43 -14.60
C THR A 277 -13.37 2.44 -15.92
N ASP A 278 -13.16 1.45 -16.77
CA ASP A 278 -13.90 1.34 -18.03
C ASP A 278 -15.40 1.11 -17.77
N ARG A 279 -15.75 0.26 -16.80
CA ARG A 279 -17.14 0.05 -16.38
C ARG A 279 -17.83 1.34 -15.90
N VAL A 280 -17.12 2.17 -15.12
CA VAL A 280 -17.63 3.47 -14.63
C VAL A 280 -17.80 4.46 -15.77
N LYS A 281 -16.86 4.49 -16.74
CA LYS A 281 -16.95 5.31 -17.95
C LYS A 281 -18.14 4.91 -18.82
N ASP A 282 -18.26 3.63 -19.14
CA ASP A 282 -19.30 3.10 -20.02
C ASP A 282 -20.71 3.35 -19.44
N ALA A 283 -20.84 3.25 -18.12
CA ALA A 283 -22.08 3.56 -17.42
C ALA A 283 -22.32 5.06 -17.21
N GLY A 284 -21.36 5.92 -17.54
CA GLY A 284 -21.45 7.38 -17.36
C GLY A 284 -21.73 7.75 -15.90
N LEU A 285 -20.98 7.16 -14.94
CA LEU A 285 -21.20 7.39 -13.52
C LEU A 285 -20.47 8.65 -13.05
N THR A 286 -21.22 9.51 -12.40
CA THR A 286 -20.74 10.74 -11.73
C THR A 286 -21.27 10.77 -10.31
N PHE A 287 -20.70 11.57 -9.43
CA PHE A 287 -21.23 11.72 -8.08
C PHE A 287 -22.71 12.10 -8.07
N GLY A 288 -23.14 13.01 -8.97
CA GLY A 288 -24.53 13.49 -9.00
C GLY A 288 -25.56 12.49 -9.47
N ASN A 289 -25.17 11.47 -10.25
CA ASN A 289 -26.12 10.45 -10.70
C ASN A 289 -25.96 9.10 -10.02
N SER A 290 -24.92 8.94 -9.18
CA SER A 290 -24.53 7.66 -8.61
C SER A 290 -24.66 7.57 -7.11
N LEU A 291 -24.52 8.70 -6.38
CA LEU A 291 -24.57 8.71 -4.93
C LEU A 291 -26.02 8.88 -4.43
N ALA A 292 -26.42 8.06 -3.47
CA ALA A 292 -27.70 8.20 -2.79
C ALA A 292 -27.67 9.37 -1.78
N PRO A 293 -28.81 9.95 -1.36
CA PRO A 293 -28.83 11.07 -0.40
C PRO A 293 -28.13 10.76 0.93
N ASN A 294 -28.13 9.51 1.36
CA ASN A 294 -27.52 9.06 2.63
C ASN A 294 -26.08 8.58 2.50
N PHE A 295 -25.44 8.69 1.32
CA PHE A 295 -24.13 8.09 1.04
C PHE A 295 -23.07 8.46 2.09
N ALA A 296 -23.01 9.71 2.55
CA ALA A 296 -22.03 10.16 3.51
C ALA A 296 -22.19 9.48 4.88
N LYS A 297 -23.44 9.22 5.30
CA LYS A 297 -23.76 8.46 6.50
C LYS A 297 -23.43 6.97 6.31
N ALA A 298 -23.79 6.40 5.16
CA ALA A 298 -23.54 4.99 4.85
C ALA A 298 -22.05 4.65 4.79
N LEU A 299 -21.23 5.57 4.24
CA LEU A 299 -19.76 5.38 4.13
C LEU A 299 -18.98 5.96 5.32
N ALA A 300 -19.65 6.55 6.33
CA ALA A 300 -18.95 7.17 7.47
C ALA A 300 -17.93 6.28 8.19
N PRO A 301 -18.18 4.97 8.43
CA PRO A 301 -17.17 4.11 9.05
C PRO A 301 -15.90 3.98 8.21
N ALA A 302 -16.03 3.79 6.89
CA ALA A 302 -14.89 3.69 5.98
C ALA A 302 -14.14 5.03 5.86
N LEU A 303 -14.86 6.15 5.77
CA LEU A 303 -14.25 7.48 5.77
C LEU A 303 -13.50 7.78 7.09
N ALA A 304 -14.00 7.29 8.22
CA ALA A 304 -13.31 7.40 9.50
C ALA A 304 -12.03 6.56 9.55
N ALA A 305 -12.02 5.38 8.94
CA ALA A 305 -10.84 4.51 8.84
C ALA A 305 -9.72 5.10 7.97
N MET A 306 -10.03 6.07 7.09
CA MET A 306 -9.04 6.83 6.32
C MET A 306 -8.27 7.87 7.14
N ALA A 307 -8.68 8.13 8.39
CA ALA A 307 -8.01 9.13 9.23
C ALA A 307 -6.62 8.66 9.65
N TYR A 308 -5.63 9.55 9.52
CA TYR A 308 -4.29 9.30 10.03
C TYR A 308 -4.25 9.46 11.56
N PRO A 309 -3.48 8.61 12.28
CA PRO A 309 -3.43 8.67 13.76
C PRO A 309 -2.78 9.96 14.26
N THR A 310 -1.91 10.56 13.47
CA THR A 310 -1.27 11.84 13.74
C THR A 310 -0.83 12.50 12.43
N MET A 311 -0.79 13.82 12.43
CA MET A 311 -0.20 14.61 11.34
C MET A 311 1.27 14.96 11.62
N LYS A 312 1.79 14.66 12.84
CA LYS A 312 3.19 14.85 13.20
C LYS A 312 3.96 13.56 12.97
N LEU A 313 4.77 13.54 11.92
CA LEU A 313 5.70 12.45 11.64
C LEU A 313 7.04 12.70 12.35
N ALA A 314 7.67 11.60 12.77
CA ALA A 314 9.00 11.65 13.39
C ALA A 314 10.12 11.89 12.37
N GLN A 315 9.91 11.48 11.10
CA GLN A 315 10.87 11.60 10.00
C GLN A 315 10.38 12.60 8.95
N PRO A 316 11.29 13.18 8.14
CA PRO A 316 10.92 14.08 7.06
C PRO A 316 10.02 13.42 6.01
N LEU A 317 9.17 14.25 5.40
CA LEU A 317 8.19 13.88 4.39
C LEU A 317 8.40 14.67 3.10
N PHE A 318 8.51 13.98 1.97
CA PHE A 318 8.42 14.55 0.64
C PHE A 318 7.02 14.31 0.07
N ILE A 319 6.39 15.37 -0.45
CA ILE A 319 5.09 15.29 -1.15
C ILE A 319 5.21 15.86 -2.55
N GLY A 320 4.88 15.05 -3.55
CA GLY A 320 4.73 15.48 -4.95
C GLY A 320 3.25 15.53 -5.35
N THR A 321 2.78 16.69 -5.79
CA THR A 321 1.41 16.94 -6.25
C THR A 321 1.39 17.29 -7.72
N GLY A 322 0.60 16.60 -8.53
CA GLY A 322 0.32 16.99 -9.92
C GLY A 322 -0.74 18.08 -9.97
N GLU A 323 -0.48 19.16 -10.75
CA GLU A 323 -1.41 20.28 -10.87
C GLU A 323 -2.76 19.84 -11.49
N LEU A 324 -2.72 18.89 -12.43
CA LEU A 324 -3.89 18.36 -13.14
C LEU A 324 -4.41 17.04 -12.57
N ASP A 325 -4.02 16.68 -11.34
CA ASP A 325 -4.46 15.47 -10.68
C ASP A 325 -5.99 15.49 -10.47
N ARG A 326 -6.69 14.55 -11.11
CA ARG A 326 -8.15 14.38 -11.02
C ARG A 326 -8.55 13.18 -10.17
N ASP A 327 -7.61 12.27 -9.90
CA ASP A 327 -7.81 11.10 -9.06
C ASP A 327 -7.74 11.47 -7.56
N VAL A 328 -6.74 12.27 -7.18
CA VAL A 328 -6.65 12.90 -5.87
C VAL A 328 -6.44 14.40 -6.09
N PRO A 329 -7.51 15.20 -6.15
CA PRO A 329 -7.42 16.63 -6.43
C PRO A 329 -6.36 17.36 -5.59
N PRO A 330 -5.61 18.32 -6.17
CA PRO A 330 -4.55 19.04 -5.47
C PRO A 330 -4.98 19.67 -4.15
N SER A 331 -6.24 20.07 -4.03
CA SER A 331 -6.80 20.63 -2.79
C SER A 331 -6.73 19.67 -1.60
N LEU A 332 -6.91 18.36 -1.84
CA LEU A 332 -6.79 17.33 -0.80
C LEU A 332 -5.32 17.17 -0.37
N GLN A 333 -4.41 17.09 -1.33
CA GLN A 333 -2.98 16.95 -1.10
C GLN A 333 -2.40 18.18 -0.37
N PHE A 334 -2.80 19.39 -0.76
CA PHE A 334 -2.41 20.63 -0.08
C PHE A 334 -3.00 20.72 1.33
N GLY A 335 -4.21 20.20 1.54
CA GLY A 335 -4.80 20.04 2.86
C GLY A 335 -3.92 19.21 3.79
N LEU A 336 -3.39 18.08 3.30
CA LEU A 336 -2.46 17.24 4.04
C LEU A 336 -1.14 17.97 4.36
N VAL A 337 -0.54 18.62 3.36
CA VAL A 337 0.70 19.41 3.55
C VAL A 337 0.50 20.46 4.65
N LYS A 338 -0.59 21.23 4.57
CA LYS A 338 -0.92 22.25 5.57
C LYS A 338 -1.07 21.65 6.98
N ALA A 339 -1.80 20.54 7.09
CA ALA A 339 -2.04 19.88 8.37
C ALA A 339 -0.75 19.28 8.96
N ALA A 340 0.07 18.61 8.14
CA ALA A 340 1.35 18.04 8.57
C ALA A 340 2.35 19.10 9.01
N CYS A 341 2.49 20.19 8.25
CA CYS A 341 3.33 21.33 8.62
C CYS A 341 2.86 21.99 9.93
N ALA A 342 1.56 22.21 10.09
CA ALA A 342 0.99 22.78 11.31
C ALA A 342 1.24 21.89 12.54
N ALA A 343 1.30 20.57 12.35
CA ALA A 343 1.63 19.61 13.40
C ALA A 343 3.13 19.52 13.70
N GLY A 344 3.99 20.19 12.93
CA GLY A 344 5.45 20.20 13.11
C GLY A 344 6.20 19.08 12.40
N THR A 345 5.61 18.48 11.36
CA THR A 345 6.31 17.58 10.43
C THR A 345 7.22 18.39 9.52
N THR A 346 8.46 17.93 9.32
CA THR A 346 9.38 18.49 8.30
C THR A 346 8.91 18.02 6.92
N VAL A 347 8.24 18.89 6.16
CA VAL A 347 7.68 18.58 4.84
C VAL A 347 8.46 19.28 3.74
N GLN A 348 8.78 18.59 2.65
CA GLN A 348 9.15 19.18 1.35
C GLN A 348 7.98 18.92 0.36
N ALA A 349 7.25 19.98 0.04
CA ALA A 349 6.09 19.92 -0.86
C ALA A 349 6.44 20.51 -2.23
N HIS A 350 6.14 19.75 -3.30
CA HIS A 350 6.38 20.11 -4.70
C HIS A 350 5.08 20.06 -5.51
N LEU A 351 4.93 21.02 -6.43
CA LEU A 351 3.82 21.06 -7.38
C LEU A 351 4.35 20.87 -8.80
N TYR A 352 3.94 19.81 -9.46
CA TYR A 352 4.34 19.49 -10.83
C TYR A 352 3.31 20.07 -11.79
N LYS A 353 3.66 21.20 -12.45
CA LYS A 353 2.78 21.95 -13.35
C LYS A 353 2.45 21.14 -14.60
N GLY A 354 1.18 21.17 -14.98
CA GLY A 354 0.68 20.50 -16.18
C GLY A 354 0.68 18.97 -16.12
N LEU A 355 1.06 18.37 -14.96
CA LEU A 355 1.10 16.91 -14.80
C LEU A 355 -0.12 16.38 -14.06
N ASP A 356 -0.57 15.21 -14.50
CA ASP A 356 -1.64 14.46 -13.87
C ASP A 356 -1.14 13.54 -12.75
N HIS A 357 -2.07 12.77 -12.18
CA HIS A 357 -1.84 11.80 -11.11
C HIS A 357 -0.73 10.79 -11.42
N SER A 358 -0.73 10.24 -12.62
CA SER A 358 0.22 9.20 -13.05
C SER A 358 1.56 9.75 -13.48
N GLN A 359 1.57 10.89 -14.17
CA GLN A 359 2.78 11.53 -14.68
C GLN A 359 3.67 12.03 -13.57
N THR A 360 3.07 12.56 -12.48
CA THR A 360 3.77 13.07 -11.29
C THR A 360 4.69 12.02 -10.64
N VAL A 361 4.34 10.74 -10.69
CA VAL A 361 5.12 9.66 -10.04
C VAL A 361 6.57 9.66 -10.53
N ASN A 362 6.78 9.53 -11.83
CA ASN A 362 8.14 9.49 -12.40
C ASN A 362 8.79 10.87 -12.48
N ALA A 363 8.00 11.94 -12.63
CA ALA A 363 8.52 13.32 -12.65
C ALA A 363 9.11 13.72 -11.28
N SER A 364 8.62 13.16 -10.18
CA SER A 364 9.12 13.44 -8.82
C SER A 364 10.49 12.80 -8.51
N LEU A 365 10.98 11.91 -9.37
CA LEU A 365 12.23 11.18 -9.12
C LEU A 365 13.48 12.05 -8.92
N PRO A 366 13.73 13.13 -9.69
CA PRO A 366 14.90 13.99 -9.47
C PRO A 366 14.85 14.68 -8.09
N ASP A 367 13.72 15.29 -7.73
CA ASP A 367 13.56 16.04 -6.48
C ASP A 367 13.59 15.13 -5.26
N SER A 368 12.86 13.99 -5.34
CA SER A 368 12.89 12.97 -4.29
C SER A 368 14.27 12.31 -4.12
N ALA A 369 15.16 12.36 -5.13
CA ALA A 369 16.54 11.87 -5.00
C ALA A 369 17.36 12.71 -4.02
N ALA A 370 17.34 14.04 -4.17
CA ALA A 370 18.05 14.96 -3.27
C ALA A 370 17.53 14.83 -1.83
N PHE A 371 16.20 14.77 -1.65
CA PHE A 371 15.56 14.50 -0.37
C PHE A 371 16.03 13.18 0.23
N THR A 372 15.94 12.09 -0.55
CA THR A 372 16.33 10.74 -0.10
C THR A 372 17.79 10.70 0.32
N GLN A 373 18.68 11.30 -0.46
CA GLN A 373 20.10 11.36 -0.12
C GLN A 373 20.31 12.08 1.22
N ALA A 374 19.66 13.22 1.43
CA ALA A 374 19.79 13.99 2.67
C ALA A 374 19.36 13.14 3.89
N VAL A 375 18.19 12.53 3.88
CA VAL A 375 17.69 11.74 5.02
C VAL A 375 18.48 10.44 5.24
N MET A 376 18.95 9.81 4.16
CA MET A 376 19.79 8.61 4.25
C MET A 376 21.17 8.88 4.84
N GLU A 377 21.71 10.08 4.63
CA GLU A 377 22.98 10.56 5.21
C GLU A 377 22.79 11.20 6.59
N GLY A 378 21.56 11.35 7.07
CA GLY A 378 21.25 12.03 8.35
C GLY A 378 21.43 13.54 8.28
N ARG A 379 21.43 14.12 7.08
CA ARG A 379 21.48 15.58 6.88
C ARG A 379 20.10 16.21 7.10
N PRO A 380 20.05 17.44 7.63
CA PRO A 380 18.78 18.13 7.82
C PRO A 380 18.08 18.41 6.47
N VAL A 381 16.75 18.31 6.49
CA VAL A 381 15.88 18.68 5.37
C VAL A 381 15.28 20.06 5.66
N THR A 382 15.39 20.99 4.72
CA THR A 382 14.77 22.31 4.86
C THR A 382 13.25 22.18 4.65
N PRO A 383 12.42 22.58 5.63
CA PRO A 383 10.98 22.54 5.49
C PRO A 383 10.47 23.44 4.36
N GLN A 384 9.50 22.94 3.59
CA GLN A 384 8.84 23.68 2.54
C GLN A 384 7.35 23.34 2.54
N CYS A 385 6.57 24.16 3.23
CA CYS A 385 5.14 23.95 3.46
C CYS A 385 4.25 24.58 2.37
N THR A 386 4.81 25.47 1.56
CA THR A 386 4.17 25.96 0.34
C THR A 386 4.74 25.17 -0.82
N PRO A 387 3.92 24.44 -1.60
CA PRO A 387 4.42 23.65 -2.71
C PRO A 387 5.20 24.49 -3.71
N THR A 388 6.44 24.09 -4.00
CA THR A 388 7.24 24.75 -5.05
C THR A 388 6.80 24.25 -6.40
N PRO A 389 6.47 25.14 -7.34
CA PRO A 389 6.26 24.75 -8.73
C PRO A 389 7.55 24.19 -9.35
N GLN A 390 7.42 23.04 -10.03
CA GLN A 390 8.47 22.36 -10.79
C GLN A 390 8.16 22.40 -12.28
#